data_38f1d352b8f8ea406b4f4d8d67463594
#
_entry.id   38f1d352b8f8ea406b4f4d8d67463594
#
_cell.length_a   1.000
_cell.length_b   1.000
_cell.length_c   1.000
_cell.angle_alpha   90.00
_cell.angle_beta   90.00
_cell.angle_gamma   90.00
#
_symmetry.space_group_name_H-M   'P 1'
#
loop_
_entity.id
_entity.type
_entity.pdbx_description
1 polymer ?
#
loop_
_entity_poly.entity_id
_entity_poly.type
_entity_poly.pdbx_seq_one_letter_code
_entity_poly.pdbx_strand_id
1 'polypeptide(L)'
;EMISLGALKYFILKVDPRKTMLFDPKESIDFNGNTGPFIQYTHARIKSILRKADEKGFAHGAQAVKPESELTPKEVRIIKILNTFPAKVAEAGAAHSPAVIANYAYELAKEFNQYYHDTPILREENQALLEYRLVLVETIAKVLSKAMSILGITLPERM
;
A
#
# COMPACT_ATOMS: atom_id res chain seq x y z
N GLU A 1 19.56 6.57 1.61
CA GLU A 1 19.26 6.84 3.03
C GLU A 1 17.80 6.53 3.39
N MET A 2 16.80 7.06 2.68
CA MET A 2 15.36 6.82 2.94
C MET A 2 15.00 5.32 2.96
N ILE A 3 15.46 4.55 1.98
CA ILE A 3 15.15 3.12 1.86
C ILE A 3 15.80 2.32 2.99
N SER A 4 17.08 2.59 3.29
CA SER A 4 17.80 1.88 4.34
C SER A 4 17.22 2.13 5.73
N LEU A 5 16.88 3.39 6.04
CA LEU A 5 16.20 3.73 7.29
C LEU A 5 14.79 3.13 7.35
N GLY A 6 14.06 3.12 6.24
CA GLY A 6 12.76 2.48 6.14
C GLY A 6 12.84 0.98 6.39
N ALA A 7 13.84 0.30 5.82
CA ALA A 7 14.09 -1.12 6.03
C ALA A 7 14.35 -1.44 7.51
N LEU A 8 15.28 -0.71 8.14
CA LEU A 8 15.62 -0.90 9.54
C LEU A 8 14.44 -0.66 10.49
N LYS A 9 13.76 0.50 10.35
CA LYS A 9 12.59 0.84 11.17
C LYS A 9 11.50 -0.20 11.02
N TYR A 10 11.17 -0.57 9.79
CA TYR A 10 10.12 -1.54 9.53
C TYR A 10 10.45 -2.92 10.12
N PHE A 11 11.69 -3.38 9.95
CA PHE A 11 12.12 -4.67 10.49
C PHE A 11 11.92 -4.75 12.01
N ILE A 12 12.26 -3.68 12.72
CA ILE A 12 12.06 -3.59 14.16
C ILE A 12 10.57 -3.53 14.53
N LEU A 13 9.80 -2.68 13.82
CA LEU A 13 8.41 -2.36 14.18
C LEU A 13 7.40 -3.42 13.75
N LYS A 14 7.74 -4.30 12.78
CA LYS A 14 6.84 -5.39 12.35
C LYS A 14 6.64 -6.49 13.39
N VAL A 15 7.50 -6.56 14.40
CA VAL A 15 7.45 -7.56 15.46
C VAL A 15 6.81 -6.96 16.71
N ASP A 16 5.98 -7.75 17.40
CA ASP A 16 5.38 -7.35 18.67
C ASP A 16 6.49 -6.98 19.67
N PRO A 17 6.42 -5.81 20.33
CA PRO A 17 7.50 -5.32 21.22
C PRO A 17 7.76 -6.24 22.44
N ARG A 18 6.84 -7.15 22.74
CA ARG A 18 7.00 -8.15 23.80
C ARG A 18 7.75 -9.40 23.37
N LYS A 19 8.05 -9.52 22.05
CA LYS A 19 8.74 -10.69 21.49
C LYS A 19 10.21 -10.36 21.23
N THR A 20 11.07 -11.33 21.52
CA THR A 20 12.47 -11.27 21.11
C THR A 20 12.56 -11.47 19.59
N MET A 21 13.39 -10.67 18.95
CA MET A 21 13.70 -10.82 17.53
C MET A 21 15.22 -10.86 17.31
N LEU A 22 15.63 -11.61 16.29
CA LEU A 22 17.00 -11.57 15.79
C LEU A 22 17.02 -10.67 14.55
N PHE A 23 17.88 -9.66 14.54
CA PHE A 23 18.02 -8.76 13.39
C PHE A 23 18.88 -9.43 12.31
N ASP A 24 18.29 -9.63 11.12
CA ASP A 24 19.01 -10.05 9.91
C ASP A 24 19.04 -8.89 8.90
N PRO A 25 20.22 -8.31 8.63
CA PRO A 25 20.36 -7.23 7.66
C PRO A 25 19.93 -7.62 6.25
N LYS A 26 20.18 -8.86 5.82
CA LYS A 26 19.83 -9.34 4.47
C LYS A 26 18.32 -9.47 4.32
N GLU A 27 17.64 -10.06 5.32
CA GLU A 27 16.18 -10.16 5.31
C GLU A 27 15.54 -8.77 5.33
N SER A 28 16.10 -7.81 6.08
CA SER A 28 15.51 -6.48 6.25
C SER A 28 15.41 -5.66 4.97
N ILE A 29 16.28 -5.92 3.98
CA ILE A 29 16.35 -5.20 2.70
C ILE A 29 15.73 -5.97 1.52
N ASP A 30 15.15 -7.14 1.74
CA ASP A 30 14.52 -7.94 0.69
C ASP A 30 13.31 -7.21 0.10
N PHE A 31 13.23 -7.16 -1.24
CA PHE A 31 12.11 -6.56 -1.97
C PHE A 31 10.93 -7.50 -2.17
N ASN A 32 11.03 -8.77 -1.80
CA ASN A 32 9.98 -9.78 -2.00
C ASN A 32 9.33 -10.26 -0.71
N GLY A 33 9.88 -9.85 0.45
CA GLY A 33 9.42 -10.29 1.76
C GLY A 33 8.51 -9.27 2.48
N ASN A 34 8.17 -9.59 3.73
CA ASN A 34 7.50 -8.65 4.63
C ASN A 34 8.50 -7.61 5.16
N THR A 35 8.82 -6.61 4.32
CA THR A 35 9.89 -5.64 4.54
C THR A 35 9.47 -4.22 4.21
N GLY A 36 10.18 -3.23 4.75
CA GLY A 36 10.01 -1.83 4.41
C GLY A 36 10.21 -1.55 2.91
N PRO A 37 11.32 -2.02 2.30
CA PRO A 37 11.57 -1.86 0.86
C PRO A 37 10.46 -2.42 -0.04
N PHE A 38 9.83 -3.54 0.31
CA PHE A 38 8.68 -4.08 -0.43
C PHE A 38 7.53 -3.06 -0.48
N ILE A 39 7.18 -2.45 0.66
CA ILE A 39 6.10 -1.46 0.74
C ILE A 39 6.50 -0.16 0.04
N GLN A 40 7.74 0.29 0.20
CA GLN A 40 8.28 1.47 -0.47
C GLN A 40 8.25 1.33 -2.00
N TYR A 41 8.69 0.18 -2.50
CA TYR A 41 8.63 -0.13 -3.94
C TYR A 41 7.19 -0.20 -4.46
N THR A 42 6.29 -0.80 -3.68
CA THR A 42 4.85 -0.85 -4.02
C THR A 42 4.28 0.56 -4.15
N HIS A 43 4.56 1.46 -3.20
CA HIS A 43 4.12 2.85 -3.27
C HIS A 43 4.68 3.59 -4.49
N ALA A 44 5.99 3.47 -4.76
CA ALA A 44 6.61 4.08 -5.94
C ALA A 44 6.02 3.56 -7.26
N ARG A 45 5.66 2.25 -7.32
CA ARG A 45 4.93 1.64 -8.44
C ARG A 45 3.56 2.30 -8.63
N ILE A 46 2.78 2.47 -7.57
CA ILE A 46 1.48 3.15 -7.63
C ILE A 46 1.65 4.58 -8.15
N LYS A 47 2.59 5.34 -7.62
CA LYS A 47 2.89 6.69 -8.09
C LYS A 47 3.29 6.73 -9.56
N SER A 48 3.99 5.70 -10.05
CA SER A 48 4.31 5.57 -11.48
C SER A 48 3.07 5.34 -12.34
N ILE A 49 2.10 4.54 -11.86
CA ILE A 49 0.82 4.32 -12.56
C ILE A 49 0.05 5.64 -12.69
N LEU A 50 -0.07 6.39 -11.58
CA LEU A 50 -0.79 7.67 -11.56
C LEU A 50 -0.13 8.71 -12.48
N ARG A 51 1.19 8.86 -12.46
CA ARG A 51 1.90 9.74 -13.40
C ARG A 51 1.64 9.38 -14.88
N LYS A 52 1.65 8.08 -15.20
CA LYS A 52 1.33 7.63 -16.57
C LYS A 52 -0.13 7.87 -16.95
N ALA A 53 -1.04 7.85 -15.96
CA ALA A 53 -2.43 8.23 -16.20
C ALA A 53 -2.55 9.72 -16.50
N ASP A 54 -1.85 10.59 -15.74
CA ASP A 54 -1.78 12.04 -15.99
C ASP A 54 -1.22 12.36 -17.38
N GLU A 55 -0.12 11.70 -17.76
CA GLU A 55 0.50 11.86 -19.09
C GLU A 55 -0.46 11.50 -20.25
N LYS A 56 -1.40 10.59 -19.99
CA LYS A 56 -2.45 10.19 -20.95
C LYS A 56 -3.73 11.03 -20.84
N GLY A 57 -3.78 11.99 -19.91
CA GLY A 57 -4.94 12.83 -19.67
C GLY A 57 -6.12 12.12 -18.99
N PHE A 58 -5.87 10.99 -18.32
CA PHE A 58 -6.91 10.30 -17.56
C PHE A 58 -7.18 11.03 -16.25
N ALA A 59 -8.46 11.33 -16.01
CA ALA A 59 -8.86 11.94 -14.75
C ALA A 59 -8.79 10.92 -13.60
N HIS A 60 -8.19 11.31 -12.49
CA HIS A 60 -8.29 10.61 -11.23
C HIS A 60 -8.45 11.64 -10.11
N GLY A 61 -9.11 11.29 -9.03
CA GLY A 61 -9.38 12.19 -7.92
C GLY A 61 -10.64 11.81 -7.15
N ALA A 62 -11.06 12.65 -6.22
CA ALA A 62 -12.05 12.34 -5.17
C ALA A 62 -13.50 12.02 -5.63
N GLN A 63 -13.81 12.12 -6.91
CA GLN A 63 -15.14 11.81 -7.43
C GLN A 63 -15.14 10.46 -8.17
N ALA A 64 -15.00 9.37 -7.39
CA ALA A 64 -15.21 8.04 -7.96
C ALA A 64 -16.70 7.89 -8.34
N VAL A 65 -16.97 7.89 -9.62
CA VAL A 65 -18.26 7.40 -10.13
C VAL A 65 -18.27 5.89 -9.89
N LYS A 66 -19.31 5.39 -9.21
CA LYS A 66 -19.48 3.95 -9.05
C LYS A 66 -19.55 3.32 -10.46
N PRO A 67 -18.69 2.37 -10.80
CA PRO A 67 -18.75 1.72 -12.10
C PRO A 67 -20.10 0.97 -12.22
N GLU A 68 -20.71 1.00 -13.39
CA GLU A 68 -21.90 0.19 -13.69
C GLU A 68 -21.57 -1.31 -13.71
N SER A 69 -20.31 -1.66 -13.96
CA SER A 69 -19.81 -3.03 -13.94
C SER A 69 -19.61 -3.57 -12.51
N GLU A 70 -19.80 -4.86 -12.34
CA GLU A 70 -19.50 -5.53 -11.08
C GLU A 70 -18.00 -5.45 -10.76
N LEU A 71 -17.69 -5.19 -9.48
CA LEU A 71 -16.32 -5.18 -8.98
C LEU A 71 -15.75 -6.61 -8.97
N THR A 72 -14.50 -6.74 -9.32
CA THR A 72 -13.80 -8.02 -9.20
C THR A 72 -13.63 -8.42 -7.73
N PRO A 73 -13.52 -9.72 -7.42
CA PRO A 73 -13.28 -10.18 -6.06
C PRO A 73 -12.04 -9.55 -5.40
N LYS A 74 -11.00 -9.23 -6.19
CA LYS A 74 -9.80 -8.56 -5.72
C LYS A 74 -10.03 -7.10 -5.37
N GLU A 75 -10.79 -6.37 -6.17
CA GLU A 75 -11.19 -4.99 -5.87
C GLU A 75 -12.01 -4.93 -4.59
N VAL A 76 -12.99 -5.83 -4.44
CA VAL A 76 -13.79 -5.94 -3.20
C VAL A 76 -12.90 -6.24 -1.98
N ARG A 77 -11.91 -7.14 -2.13
CA ARG A 77 -10.98 -7.47 -1.05
C ARG A 77 -10.14 -6.26 -0.63
N ILE A 78 -9.58 -5.53 -1.59
CA ILE A 78 -8.81 -4.30 -1.33
C ILE A 78 -9.67 -3.26 -0.61
N ILE A 79 -10.91 -3.03 -1.06
CA ILE A 79 -11.83 -2.08 -0.42
C ILE A 79 -12.10 -2.48 1.04
N LYS A 80 -12.32 -3.77 1.31
CA LYS A 80 -12.48 -4.26 2.68
C LYS A 80 -11.26 -3.97 3.54
N ILE A 81 -10.04 -4.21 3.03
CA ILE A 81 -8.81 -3.91 3.74
C ILE A 81 -8.70 -2.40 4.01
N LEU A 82 -8.94 -1.55 3.01
CA LEU A 82 -8.92 -0.09 3.17
C LEU A 82 -9.90 0.37 4.27
N ASN A 83 -11.11 -0.20 4.30
CA ASN A 83 -12.14 0.14 5.28
C ASN A 83 -11.75 -0.25 6.73
N THR A 84 -10.86 -1.21 6.92
CA THR A 84 -10.40 -1.60 8.26
C THR A 84 -9.33 -0.68 8.84
N PHE A 85 -8.75 0.24 8.06
CA PHE A 85 -7.62 1.07 8.50
C PHE A 85 -7.89 1.84 9.81
N PRO A 86 -9.01 2.56 10.00
CA PRO A 86 -9.28 3.26 11.24
C PRO A 86 -9.33 2.32 12.46
N ALA A 87 -9.93 1.15 12.30
CA ALA A 87 -9.99 0.15 13.36
C ALA A 87 -8.60 -0.41 13.69
N LYS A 88 -7.73 -0.59 12.70
CA LYS A 88 -6.34 -1.03 12.89
C LYS A 88 -5.49 0.01 13.61
N VAL A 89 -5.73 1.30 13.36
CA VAL A 89 -5.08 2.38 14.10
C VAL A 89 -5.51 2.36 15.57
N ALA A 90 -6.80 2.22 15.85
CA ALA A 90 -7.32 2.13 17.20
C ALA A 90 -6.78 0.88 17.94
N GLU A 91 -6.75 -0.28 17.27
CA GLU A 91 -6.18 -1.53 17.80
C GLU A 91 -4.70 -1.37 18.16
N ALA A 92 -3.91 -0.77 17.26
CA ALA A 92 -2.48 -0.53 17.49
C ALA A 92 -2.24 0.38 18.71
N GLY A 93 -3.05 1.44 18.86
CA GLY A 93 -2.98 2.35 19.99
C GLY A 93 -3.34 1.66 21.30
N ALA A 94 -4.45 0.92 21.35
CA ALA A 94 -4.89 0.20 22.53
C ALA A 94 -3.90 -0.90 22.97
N ALA A 95 -3.28 -1.58 21.99
CA ALA A 95 -2.30 -2.64 22.25
C ALA A 95 -0.88 -2.11 22.48
N HIS A 96 -0.61 -0.82 22.26
CA HIS A 96 0.73 -0.23 22.23
C HIS A 96 1.68 -1.00 21.30
N SER A 97 1.16 -1.46 20.15
CA SER A 97 1.87 -2.34 19.24
C SER A 97 1.92 -1.75 17.82
N PRO A 98 3.06 -1.20 17.40
CA PRO A 98 3.25 -0.72 16.03
C PRO A 98 3.19 -1.86 14.99
N ALA A 99 3.39 -3.11 15.42
CA ALA A 99 3.33 -4.28 14.55
C ALA A 99 1.95 -4.45 13.87
N VAL A 100 0.87 -4.00 14.49
CA VAL A 100 -0.48 -4.01 13.91
C VAL A 100 -0.50 -3.16 12.62
N ILE A 101 0.07 -1.95 12.66
CA ILE A 101 0.13 -1.05 11.50
C ILE A 101 1.11 -1.57 10.44
N ALA A 102 2.28 -2.08 10.87
CA ALA A 102 3.27 -2.63 9.96
C ALA A 102 2.71 -3.80 9.15
N ASN A 103 2.09 -4.77 9.82
CA ASN A 103 1.49 -5.93 9.14
C ASN A 103 0.28 -5.55 8.28
N TYR A 104 -0.53 -4.58 8.71
CA TYR A 104 -1.61 -4.02 7.88
C TYR A 104 -1.07 -3.41 6.57
N ALA A 105 -0.02 -2.58 6.65
CA ALA A 105 0.59 -1.97 5.47
C ALA A 105 1.16 -3.01 4.51
N TYR A 106 1.79 -4.06 5.03
CA TYR A 106 2.27 -5.18 4.22
C TYR A 106 1.12 -5.93 3.54
N GLU A 107 0.04 -6.25 4.26
CA GLU A 107 -1.13 -6.92 3.68
C GLU A 107 -1.71 -6.12 2.53
N LEU A 108 -1.93 -4.81 2.74
CA LEU A 108 -2.46 -3.93 1.68
C LEU A 108 -1.52 -3.87 0.47
N ALA A 109 -0.22 -3.74 0.69
CA ALA A 109 0.77 -3.72 -0.39
C ALA A 109 0.82 -5.04 -1.17
N LYS A 110 0.72 -6.18 -0.47
CA LYS A 110 0.69 -7.52 -1.07
C LYS A 110 -0.55 -7.71 -1.94
N GLU A 111 -1.74 -7.36 -1.43
CA GLU A 111 -2.99 -7.47 -2.19
C GLU A 111 -2.99 -6.55 -3.41
N PHE A 112 -2.46 -5.33 -3.30
CA PHE A 112 -2.29 -4.46 -4.46
C PHE A 112 -1.37 -5.07 -5.52
N ASN A 113 -0.22 -5.64 -5.14
CA ASN A 113 0.69 -6.25 -6.11
C ASN A 113 0.07 -7.44 -6.85
N GLN A 114 -0.74 -8.26 -6.16
CA GLN A 114 -1.50 -9.35 -6.78
C GLN A 114 -2.59 -8.82 -7.73
N TYR A 115 -3.29 -7.77 -7.32
CA TYR A 115 -4.29 -7.10 -8.16
C TYR A 115 -3.66 -6.51 -9.42
N TYR A 116 -2.55 -5.79 -9.28
CA TYR A 116 -1.85 -5.15 -10.38
C TYR A 116 -1.27 -6.15 -11.40
N HIS A 117 -0.81 -7.32 -10.92
CA HIS A 117 -0.32 -8.39 -11.79
C HIS A 117 -1.41 -8.88 -12.75
N ASP A 118 -2.64 -9.04 -12.24
CA ASP A 118 -3.73 -9.65 -13.00
C ASP A 118 -4.63 -8.62 -13.70
N THR A 119 -4.50 -7.34 -13.35
CA THR A 119 -5.35 -6.25 -13.85
C THR A 119 -4.51 -5.19 -14.55
N PRO A 120 -4.52 -5.13 -15.89
CA PRO A 120 -3.81 -4.10 -16.65
C PRO A 120 -4.55 -2.75 -16.59
N ILE A 121 -4.43 -2.03 -15.46
CA ILE A 121 -5.22 -0.83 -15.14
C ILE A 121 -5.24 0.19 -16.29
N LEU A 122 -4.07 0.56 -16.82
CA LEU A 122 -3.94 1.58 -17.88
C LEU A 122 -4.31 1.10 -19.30
N ARG A 123 -4.72 -0.16 -19.44
CA ARG A 123 -5.19 -0.76 -20.70
C ARG A 123 -6.71 -1.02 -20.67
N GLU A 124 -7.39 -0.60 -19.60
CA GLU A 124 -8.84 -0.70 -19.51
C GLU A 124 -9.48 0.20 -20.58
N GLU A 125 -10.38 -0.36 -21.38
CA GLU A 125 -11.07 0.35 -22.46
C GLU A 125 -12.33 1.06 -21.95
N ASN A 126 -12.94 0.56 -20.88
CA ASN A 126 -14.06 1.23 -20.25
C ASN A 126 -13.59 2.40 -19.41
N GLN A 127 -13.86 3.62 -19.86
CA GLN A 127 -13.41 4.85 -19.23
C GLN A 127 -13.84 4.97 -17.75
N ALA A 128 -15.11 4.64 -17.45
CA ALA A 128 -15.63 4.73 -16.08
C ALA A 128 -14.93 3.73 -15.13
N LEU A 129 -14.63 2.53 -15.64
CA LEU A 129 -13.91 1.50 -14.88
C LEU A 129 -12.44 1.88 -14.69
N LEU A 130 -11.81 2.48 -15.72
CA LEU A 130 -10.45 3.00 -15.63
C LEU A 130 -10.34 4.08 -14.54
N GLU A 131 -11.21 5.08 -14.58
CA GLU A 131 -11.23 6.17 -13.59
C GLU A 131 -11.47 5.65 -12.18
N TYR A 132 -12.40 4.71 -12.00
CA TYR A 132 -12.62 4.04 -10.73
C TYR A 132 -11.36 3.32 -10.22
N ARG A 133 -10.68 2.55 -11.07
CA ARG A 133 -9.44 1.85 -10.72
C ARG A 133 -8.31 2.82 -10.36
N LEU A 134 -8.20 3.95 -11.05
CA LEU A 134 -7.22 4.98 -10.71
C LEU A 134 -7.49 5.60 -9.34
N VAL A 135 -8.77 5.87 -9.00
CA VAL A 135 -9.15 6.35 -7.66
C VAL A 135 -8.86 5.30 -6.59
N LEU A 136 -9.13 4.02 -6.87
CA LEU A 136 -8.81 2.93 -5.94
C LEU A 136 -7.30 2.86 -5.67
N VAL A 137 -6.49 2.92 -6.71
CA VAL A 137 -5.02 2.87 -6.63
C VAL A 137 -4.47 4.09 -5.89
N GLU A 138 -4.99 5.29 -6.15
CA GLU A 138 -4.63 6.51 -5.43
C GLU A 138 -4.97 6.40 -3.93
N THR A 139 -6.14 5.83 -3.61
CA THR A 139 -6.56 5.61 -2.22
C THR A 139 -5.62 4.64 -1.51
N ILE A 140 -5.18 3.56 -2.18
CA ILE A 140 -4.18 2.63 -1.64
C ILE A 140 -2.89 3.38 -1.31
N ALA A 141 -2.38 4.23 -2.22
CA ALA A 141 -1.17 5.01 -1.97
C ALA A 141 -1.30 5.94 -0.77
N LYS A 142 -2.44 6.63 -0.64
CA LYS A 142 -2.73 7.53 0.50
C LYS A 142 -2.75 6.77 1.83
N VAL A 143 -3.41 5.61 1.87
CA VAL A 143 -3.48 4.78 3.09
C VAL A 143 -2.13 4.16 3.44
N LEU A 144 -1.38 3.64 2.46
CA LEU A 144 0.00 3.16 2.69
C LEU A 144 0.90 4.28 3.24
N SER A 145 0.85 5.46 2.63
CA SER A 145 1.63 6.61 3.08
C SER A 145 1.27 7.00 4.52
N LYS A 146 -0.02 7.01 4.85
CA LYS A 146 -0.48 7.31 6.21
C LYS A 146 -0.06 6.25 7.22
N ALA A 147 -0.22 4.97 6.88
CA ALA A 147 0.19 3.86 7.74
C ALA A 147 1.70 3.91 8.03
N MET A 148 2.52 4.08 7.00
CA MET A 148 3.97 4.15 7.16
C MET A 148 4.43 5.42 7.88
N SER A 149 3.72 6.55 7.71
CA SER A 149 4.02 7.78 8.46
C SER A 149 3.80 7.63 9.97
N ILE A 150 2.80 6.84 10.39
CA ILE A 150 2.57 6.50 11.82
C ILE A 150 3.79 5.76 12.39
N LEU A 151 4.47 4.96 11.58
CA LEU A 151 5.69 4.25 11.96
C LEU A 151 6.97 5.11 11.81
N GLY A 152 6.84 6.39 11.43
CA GLY A 152 7.99 7.27 11.17
C GLY A 152 8.80 6.85 9.93
N ILE A 153 8.16 6.18 8.96
CA ILE A 153 8.78 5.73 7.72
C ILE A 153 8.22 6.53 6.53
N THR A 154 9.11 7.14 5.78
CA THR A 154 8.76 7.88 4.57
C THR A 154 8.73 6.96 3.36
N LEU A 155 7.72 7.13 2.50
CA LEU A 155 7.60 6.39 1.25
C LEU A 155 8.09 7.24 0.07
N PRO A 156 8.95 6.70 -0.81
CA PRO A 156 9.42 7.39 -2.00
C PRO A 156 8.31 7.45 -3.07
N GLU A 157 8.35 8.49 -3.89
CA GLU A 157 7.47 8.58 -5.07
C GLU A 157 8.11 7.95 -6.32
N ARG A 158 9.42 7.71 -6.29
CA ARG A 158 10.20 7.07 -7.37
C ARG A 158 11.26 6.16 -6.75
N MET A 159 11.43 5.03 -7.37
CA MET A 159 12.52 4.06 -7.09
C MET A 159 13.08 3.52 -8.40
#